data_86a47614347c60809a5f7726fd2c9f5e
#
_entry.id   86a47614347c60809a5f7726fd2c9f5e
#
_cell.length_a   1.000
_cell.length_b   1.000
_cell.length_c   1.000
_cell.angle_alpha   90.00
_cell.angle_beta   90.00
_cell.angle_gamma   90.00
#
_symmetry.space_group_name_H-M   'P 1'
#
loop_
_entity.id
_entity.type
_entity.pdbx_description
1 polymer ?
#
loop_
_entity_poly.entity_id
_entity_poly.type
_entity_poly.pdbx_seq_one_letter_code
_entity_poly.pdbx_strand_id
1 'polypeptide(L)'
;MKIKRVEYQNFRNFKDAGAIKCSTDGKVTIIYGVNGAGKTTFHQLFQWIIYGSVRFNKTASEKMYNLELDRNAPVDSKFSVIGSIDFEHAGVDYSMRREWVYQKTLFETKRLSKSFTVSKKESNDDWVRLPNPDEVIEQLLPSGLKDYFFFDGESMIADLNAKGKDSAIRLKEALYLMLDLSIYDKAVDYIG
;
A
#
# COMPACT_ATOMS: atom_id res chain seq x y z
N MET A 1 -14.59 -1.17 0.73
CA MET A 1 -13.71 -0.06 0.34
C MET A 1 -13.69 0.09 -1.17
N LYS A 2 -13.78 1.33 -1.71
CA LYS A 2 -13.69 1.61 -3.15
C LYS A 2 -12.57 2.63 -3.37
N ILE A 3 -11.54 2.25 -4.11
CA ILE A 3 -10.45 3.16 -4.47
C ILE A 3 -10.94 4.08 -5.59
N LYS A 4 -10.79 5.39 -5.41
CA LYS A 4 -11.22 6.42 -6.36
C LYS A 4 -10.06 6.95 -7.19
N ARG A 5 -8.90 7.17 -6.55
CA ARG A 5 -7.73 7.77 -7.19
C ARG A 5 -6.45 7.32 -6.49
N VAL A 6 -5.41 7.16 -7.27
CA VAL A 6 -4.05 6.90 -6.79
C VAL A 6 -3.13 7.93 -7.42
N GLU A 7 -2.34 8.61 -6.60
CA GLU A 7 -1.33 9.55 -7.07
C GLU A 7 0.05 9.10 -6.61
N TYR A 8 1.04 9.48 -7.39
CA TYR A 8 2.44 9.18 -7.07
C TYR A 8 3.36 10.28 -7.56
N GLN A 9 4.54 10.37 -6.95
CA GLN A 9 5.63 11.22 -7.40
C GLN A 9 6.96 10.53 -7.07
N ASN A 10 7.83 10.42 -8.07
CA ASN A 10 9.21 9.94 -7.94
C ASN A 10 9.36 8.54 -7.34
N PHE A 11 8.34 7.70 -7.43
CA PHE A 11 8.34 6.36 -6.85
C PHE A 11 8.94 5.35 -7.82
N ARG A 12 10.15 4.86 -7.54
CA ARG A 12 10.83 3.81 -8.32
C ARG A 12 10.88 4.09 -9.83
N ASN A 13 10.20 3.28 -10.65
CA ASN A 13 10.16 3.47 -12.11
C ASN A 13 9.28 4.67 -12.52
N PHE A 14 8.46 5.19 -11.61
CA PHE A 14 7.63 6.36 -11.88
C PHE A 14 8.40 7.63 -11.52
N LYS A 15 8.89 8.33 -12.54
CA LYS A 15 9.50 9.64 -12.44
C LYS A 15 8.39 10.69 -12.52
N ASP A 16 8.59 11.80 -11.81
CA ASP A 16 7.65 12.92 -11.74
C ASP A 16 6.29 12.55 -11.11
N ALA A 17 5.35 13.47 -11.17
CA ALA A 17 4.02 13.27 -10.62
C ALA A 17 3.09 12.62 -11.64
N GLY A 18 2.26 11.70 -11.18
CA GLY A 18 1.23 11.06 -11.97
C GLY A 18 0.03 10.67 -11.13
N ALA A 19 -1.09 10.42 -11.80
CA ALA A 19 -2.33 10.00 -11.17
C ALA A 19 -3.09 8.98 -12.02
N ILE A 20 -3.74 8.03 -11.35
CA ILE A 20 -4.64 7.06 -11.96
C ILE A 20 -6.01 7.21 -11.28
N LYS A 21 -7.05 7.45 -12.09
CA LYS A 21 -8.43 7.41 -11.63
C LYS A 21 -8.96 6.00 -11.77
N CYS A 22 -9.57 5.49 -10.70
CA CYS A 22 -10.19 4.18 -10.67
C CYS A 22 -11.70 4.28 -10.96
N SER A 23 -12.30 3.17 -11.40
CA SER A 23 -13.74 3.07 -11.56
C SER A 23 -14.44 3.21 -10.21
N THR A 24 -15.46 4.08 -10.14
CA THR A 24 -16.25 4.33 -8.92
C THR A 24 -17.67 3.77 -8.98
N ASP A 25 -18.07 3.26 -10.14
CA ASP A 25 -19.41 2.74 -10.42
C ASP A 25 -19.58 1.23 -10.11
N GLY A 26 -18.72 0.69 -9.27
CA GLY A 26 -18.74 -0.73 -8.87
C GLY A 26 -18.09 -1.68 -9.88
N LYS A 27 -17.47 -1.15 -10.95
CA LYS A 27 -16.76 -1.93 -11.97
C LYS A 27 -15.28 -2.16 -11.56
N VAL A 28 -14.63 -3.02 -12.33
CA VAL A 28 -13.21 -3.33 -12.17
C VAL A 28 -12.37 -2.30 -12.91
N THR A 29 -11.27 -1.86 -12.30
CA THR A 29 -10.21 -1.10 -12.99
C THR A 29 -9.12 -2.06 -13.41
N ILE A 30 -8.87 -2.17 -14.72
CA ILE A 30 -7.82 -3.01 -15.27
C ILE A 30 -6.64 -2.13 -15.67
N ILE A 31 -5.46 -2.45 -15.13
CA ILE A 31 -4.20 -1.81 -15.49
C ILE A 31 -3.37 -2.80 -16.30
N TYR A 32 -3.14 -2.49 -17.55
CA TYR A 32 -2.33 -3.34 -18.45
C TYR A 32 -1.14 -2.57 -19.02
N GLY A 33 -0.14 -3.30 -19.50
CA GLY A 33 1.06 -2.75 -20.11
C GLY A 33 2.03 -3.86 -20.50
N VAL A 34 2.98 -3.53 -21.36
CA VAL A 34 4.06 -4.44 -21.76
C VAL A 34 4.97 -4.77 -20.57
N ASN A 35 5.81 -5.78 -20.71
CA ASN A 35 6.78 -6.11 -19.68
C ASN A 35 7.73 -4.91 -19.45
N GLY A 36 8.00 -4.60 -18.18
CA GLY A 36 8.80 -3.41 -17.82
C GLY A 36 8.02 -2.09 -17.69
N ALA A 37 6.75 -2.03 -18.11
CA ALA A 37 5.93 -0.80 -18.05
C ALA A 37 5.58 -0.32 -16.63
N GLY A 38 5.99 -1.03 -15.59
CA GLY A 38 5.78 -0.60 -14.20
C GLY A 38 4.57 -1.21 -13.50
N LYS A 39 3.95 -2.28 -14.02
CA LYS A 39 2.83 -2.97 -13.36
C LYS A 39 3.17 -3.40 -11.93
N THR A 40 4.30 -4.07 -11.76
CA THR A 40 4.80 -4.47 -10.44
C THR A 40 5.14 -3.25 -9.57
N THR A 41 5.69 -2.18 -10.16
CA THR A 41 5.94 -0.92 -9.44
C THR A 41 4.64 -0.31 -8.92
N PHE A 42 3.56 -0.36 -9.70
CA PHE A 42 2.26 0.13 -9.28
C PHE A 42 1.68 -0.69 -8.12
N HIS A 43 1.75 -2.01 -8.20
CA HIS A 43 1.37 -2.90 -7.09
C HIS A 43 2.19 -2.59 -5.81
N GLN A 44 3.49 -2.38 -5.95
CA GLN A 44 4.38 -2.00 -4.84
C GLN A 44 4.07 -0.61 -4.27
N LEU A 45 3.62 0.33 -5.11
CA LEU A 45 3.19 1.66 -4.69
C LEU A 45 2.03 1.56 -3.69
N PHE A 46 1.02 0.74 -3.96
CA PHE A 46 -0.06 0.50 -3.01
C PHE A 46 0.44 -0.04 -1.68
N GLN A 47 1.27 -1.08 -1.72
CA GLN A 47 1.82 -1.66 -0.49
C GLN A 47 2.61 -0.63 0.32
N TRP A 48 3.40 0.21 -0.37
CA TRP A 48 4.17 1.25 0.28
C TRP A 48 3.28 2.35 0.87
N ILE A 49 2.28 2.82 0.15
CA ILE A 49 1.36 3.85 0.66
C ILE A 49 0.67 3.36 1.92
N ILE A 50 0.13 2.16 1.91
CA ILE A 50 -0.68 1.61 2.99
C ILE A 50 0.20 1.18 4.17
N TYR A 51 1.22 0.34 3.94
CA TYR A 51 1.98 -0.30 5.02
C TYR A 51 3.39 0.29 5.24
N GLY A 52 3.82 1.27 4.46
CA GLY A 52 5.13 1.92 4.62
C GLY A 52 6.33 1.04 4.24
N SER A 53 6.10 -0.13 3.69
CA SER A 53 7.17 -1.07 3.33
C SER A 53 6.84 -1.84 2.06
N VAL A 54 7.87 -2.17 1.30
CA VAL A 54 7.79 -3.08 0.15
C VAL A 54 8.88 -4.11 0.28
N ARG A 55 8.55 -5.38 0.07
CA ARG A 55 9.54 -6.46 0.04
C ARG A 55 9.94 -6.73 -1.41
N PHE A 56 11.24 -6.77 -1.66
CA PHE A 56 11.84 -7.23 -2.91
C PHE A 56 12.62 -8.50 -2.62
N ASN A 57 12.30 -9.60 -3.29
CA ASN A 57 13.00 -10.88 -3.09
C ASN A 57 13.24 -11.21 -1.61
N LYS A 58 12.20 -11.06 -0.77
CA LYS A 58 12.23 -11.27 0.69
C LYS A 58 12.99 -10.23 1.52
N THR A 59 13.59 -9.22 0.90
CA THR A 59 14.31 -8.15 1.60
C THR A 59 13.52 -6.84 1.55
N ALA A 60 13.36 -6.17 2.69
CA ALA A 60 12.77 -4.83 2.72
C ALA A 60 13.71 -3.84 2.03
N SER A 61 13.17 -3.02 1.12
CA SER A 61 13.95 -1.95 0.48
C SER A 61 13.63 -0.61 1.13
N GLU A 62 14.67 0.18 1.35
CA GLU A 62 14.52 1.57 1.77
C GLU A 62 14.61 2.56 0.60
N LYS A 63 14.99 2.08 -0.60
CA LYS A 63 15.14 2.92 -1.79
C LYS A 63 13.82 2.95 -2.57
N MET A 64 12.92 3.86 -2.16
CA MET A 64 11.63 4.04 -2.83
C MET A 64 11.67 5.08 -3.95
N TYR A 65 12.77 5.81 -4.09
CA TYR A 65 12.93 6.87 -5.07
C TYR A 65 13.26 6.37 -6.48
N ASN A 66 13.01 7.24 -7.45
CA ASN A 66 13.39 7.00 -8.84
C ASN A 66 14.91 7.11 -9.02
N LEU A 67 15.52 6.09 -9.63
CA LEU A 67 16.97 6.01 -9.77
C LEU A 67 17.53 7.04 -10.78
N GLU A 68 16.76 7.43 -11.78
CA GLU A 68 17.18 8.46 -12.72
C GLU A 68 17.19 9.84 -12.05
N LEU A 69 16.14 10.13 -11.27
CA LEU A 69 16.11 11.33 -10.44
C LEU A 69 17.31 11.38 -9.50
N ASP A 70 17.60 10.29 -8.82
CA ASP A 70 18.72 10.21 -7.89
C ASP A 70 20.08 10.44 -8.59
N ARG A 71 20.30 9.85 -9.77
CA ARG A 71 21.53 10.03 -10.54
C ARG A 71 21.75 11.49 -10.97
N ASN A 72 20.66 12.18 -11.34
CA ASN A 72 20.69 13.53 -11.86
C ASN A 72 20.56 14.61 -10.77
N ALA A 73 20.22 14.22 -9.55
CA ALA A 73 20.06 15.14 -8.44
C ALA A 73 21.40 15.75 -8.04
N PRO A 74 21.48 17.08 -7.90
CA PRO A 74 22.67 17.75 -7.37
C PRO A 74 23.02 17.25 -5.96
N VAL A 75 24.32 17.29 -5.63
CA VAL A 75 24.77 17.02 -4.25
C VAL A 75 24.10 18.03 -3.31
N ASP A 76 23.72 17.58 -2.12
CA ASP A 76 23.00 18.32 -1.07
C ASP A 76 21.55 18.72 -1.42
N SER A 77 21.07 18.38 -2.62
CA SER A 77 19.66 18.59 -2.96
C SER A 77 18.73 17.62 -2.21
N LYS A 78 17.48 18.06 -2.02
CA LYS A 78 16.43 17.27 -1.41
C LYS A 78 15.32 17.01 -2.41
N PHE A 79 14.73 15.82 -2.34
CA PHE A 79 13.58 15.46 -3.14
C PHE A 79 12.63 14.54 -2.36
N SER A 80 11.35 14.59 -2.71
CA SER A 80 10.31 13.78 -2.09
C SER A 80 9.87 12.64 -2.98
N VAL A 81 9.58 11.52 -2.34
CA VAL A 81 8.79 10.42 -2.90
C VAL A 81 7.43 10.45 -2.24
N ILE A 82 6.38 10.53 -3.04
CA ILE A 82 5.03 10.73 -2.57
C ILE A 82 4.12 9.66 -3.17
N GLY A 83 3.18 9.18 -2.37
CA GLY A 83 2.06 8.36 -2.81
C GLY A 83 0.82 8.70 -2.03
N SER A 84 -0.33 8.78 -2.70
CA SER A 84 -1.62 8.95 -2.05
C SER A 84 -2.71 8.06 -2.66
N ILE A 85 -3.68 7.70 -1.86
CA ILE A 85 -4.86 6.94 -2.27
C ILE A 85 -6.09 7.62 -1.70
N ASP A 86 -7.00 8.02 -2.59
CA ASP A 86 -8.34 8.46 -2.21
C ASP A 86 -9.30 7.28 -2.36
N PHE A 87 -10.08 7.02 -1.33
CA PHE A 87 -10.99 5.87 -1.29
C PHE A 87 -12.25 6.18 -0.48
N GLU A 88 -13.30 5.41 -0.74
CA GLU A 88 -14.55 5.42 0.02
C GLU A 88 -14.64 4.14 0.85
N HIS A 89 -15.01 4.27 2.11
CA HIS A 89 -15.32 3.16 2.98
C HIS A 89 -16.58 3.48 3.81
N ALA A 90 -17.58 2.57 3.79
CA ALA A 90 -18.86 2.74 4.49
C ALA A 90 -19.54 4.11 4.22
N GLY A 91 -19.48 4.59 2.96
CA GLY A 91 -20.11 5.85 2.56
C GLY A 91 -19.34 7.11 2.92
N VAL A 92 -18.15 6.99 3.51
CA VAL A 92 -17.26 8.10 3.90
C VAL A 92 -16.03 8.13 3.01
N ASP A 93 -15.65 9.31 2.56
CA ASP A 93 -14.44 9.51 1.78
C ASP A 93 -13.22 9.67 2.69
N TYR A 94 -12.15 9.00 2.32
CA TYR A 94 -10.85 9.04 2.98
C TYR A 94 -9.76 9.37 1.98
N SER A 95 -8.71 10.02 2.45
CA SER A 95 -7.45 10.20 1.73
C SER A 95 -6.29 9.79 2.63
N MET A 96 -5.45 8.89 2.13
CA MET A 96 -4.19 8.54 2.77
C MET A 96 -3.02 9.02 1.94
N ARG A 97 -1.99 9.58 2.58
CA ARG A 97 -0.80 10.10 1.93
C ARG A 97 0.44 9.72 2.69
N ARG A 98 1.40 9.16 1.97
CA ARG A 98 2.74 8.85 2.48
C ARG A 98 3.78 9.65 1.73
N GLU A 99 4.74 10.22 2.47
CA GLU A 99 5.84 10.98 1.89
C GLU A 99 7.14 10.63 2.62
N TRP A 100 8.18 10.35 1.84
CA TRP A 100 9.54 10.21 2.31
C TRP A 100 10.41 11.25 1.63
N VAL A 101 11.17 12.00 2.42
CA VAL A 101 12.12 13.00 1.93
C VAL A 101 13.51 12.42 1.97
N TYR A 102 14.22 12.57 0.86
CA TYR A 102 15.59 12.12 0.69
C TYR A 102 16.52 13.30 0.45
N GLN A 103 17.78 13.15 0.82
CA GLN A 103 18.85 14.07 0.50
C GLN A 103 19.96 13.32 -0.22
N LYS A 104 20.40 13.87 -1.34
CA LYS A 104 21.59 13.43 -2.07
C LYS A 104 22.81 13.92 -1.34
N THR A 105 23.77 13.03 -1.05
CA THR A 105 25.09 13.38 -0.56
C THR A 105 26.16 12.96 -1.58
N LEU A 106 27.41 13.28 -1.34
CA LEU A 106 28.52 12.86 -2.20
C LEU A 106 28.63 11.33 -2.34
N PHE A 107 28.28 10.58 -1.30
CA PHE A 107 28.51 9.14 -1.25
C PHE A 107 27.23 8.31 -1.41
N GLU A 108 26.10 8.84 -0.96
CA GLU A 108 24.84 8.10 -0.93
C GLU A 108 23.63 9.04 -0.92
N THR A 109 22.45 8.48 -1.08
CA THR A 109 21.17 9.17 -0.88
C THR A 109 20.52 8.65 0.40
N LYS A 110 20.36 9.54 1.39
CA LYS A 110 19.80 9.24 2.71
C LYS A 110 18.35 9.69 2.83
N ARG A 111 17.53 8.90 3.50
CA ARG A 111 16.20 9.33 3.89
C ARG A 111 16.28 10.23 5.12
N LEU A 112 15.78 11.47 4.99
CA LEU A 112 15.75 12.47 6.07
C LEU A 112 14.52 12.33 6.95
N SER A 113 13.35 12.13 6.34
CA SER A 113 12.09 12.05 7.07
C SER A 113 11.11 11.12 6.37
N LYS A 114 10.13 10.70 7.15
CA LYS A 114 8.96 9.96 6.69
C LYS A 114 7.72 10.56 7.35
N SER A 115 6.66 10.72 6.59
CA SER A 115 5.35 11.09 7.10
C SER A 115 4.28 10.17 6.53
N PHE A 116 3.24 9.94 7.31
CA PHE A 116 2.04 9.25 6.91
C PHE A 116 0.84 9.95 7.51
N THR A 117 -0.16 10.21 6.70
CA THR A 117 -1.38 10.89 7.11
C THR A 117 -2.60 10.21 6.54
N VAL A 118 -3.65 10.16 7.33
CA VAL A 118 -4.98 9.74 6.91
C VAL A 118 -5.95 10.84 7.27
N SER A 119 -6.76 11.24 6.33
CA SER A 119 -7.84 12.22 6.52
C SER A 119 -9.17 11.61 6.11
N LYS A 120 -10.24 12.02 6.76
CA LYS A 120 -11.61 11.70 6.34
C LYS A 120 -12.33 12.98 5.95
N LYS A 121 -13.29 12.85 5.03
CA LYS A 121 -14.17 13.93 4.63
C LYS A 121 -15.37 13.98 5.58
N GLU A 122 -15.66 15.14 6.15
CA GLU A 122 -16.82 15.35 7.01
C GLU A 122 -18.04 15.82 6.21
N SER A 123 -19.19 15.88 6.87
CA SER A 123 -20.47 16.25 6.24
C SER A 123 -20.51 17.67 5.67
N ASN A 124 -19.64 18.56 6.15
CA ASN A 124 -19.44 19.92 5.65
C ASN A 124 -18.46 20.02 4.46
N ASP A 125 -18.05 18.88 3.90
CA ASP A 125 -17.07 18.76 2.83
C ASP A 125 -15.60 19.05 3.23
N ASP A 126 -15.33 19.30 4.51
CA ASP A 126 -13.98 19.53 5.02
C ASP A 126 -13.20 18.22 5.22
N TRP A 127 -11.91 18.29 4.93
CA TRP A 127 -10.98 17.19 5.20
C TRP A 127 -10.38 17.32 6.60
N VAL A 128 -10.66 16.37 7.46
CA VAL A 128 -10.13 16.32 8.83
C VAL A 128 -9.08 15.22 8.94
N ARG A 129 -7.89 15.62 9.37
CA ARG A 129 -6.78 14.69 9.62
C ARG A 129 -7.06 13.85 10.85
N LEU A 130 -6.95 12.55 10.69
CA LEU A 130 -7.16 11.60 11.78
C LEU A 130 -5.88 11.44 12.63
N PRO A 131 -6.01 11.33 13.95
CA PRO A 131 -4.91 10.92 14.81
C PRO A 131 -4.56 9.45 14.53
N ASN A 132 -3.33 9.04 14.88
CA ASN A 132 -2.87 7.65 14.80
C ASN A 132 -3.18 6.99 13.45
N PRO A 133 -2.66 7.52 12.32
CA PRO A 133 -3.02 7.04 10.99
C PRO A 133 -2.70 5.55 10.76
N ASP A 134 -1.68 5.01 11.43
CA ASP A 134 -1.34 3.58 11.33
C ASP A 134 -2.42 2.70 11.98
N GLU A 135 -3.00 3.10 13.11
CA GLU A 135 -4.12 2.38 13.76
C GLU A 135 -5.38 2.43 12.90
N VAL A 136 -5.67 3.58 12.29
CA VAL A 136 -6.82 3.73 11.37
C VAL A 136 -6.68 2.76 10.19
N ILE A 137 -5.48 2.66 9.62
CA ILE A 137 -5.25 1.73 8.51
C ILE A 137 -5.28 0.28 8.96
N GLU A 138 -4.76 -0.05 10.13
CA GLU A 138 -4.82 -1.41 10.65
C GLU A 138 -6.27 -1.87 10.88
N GLN A 139 -7.19 -0.98 11.25
CA GLN A 139 -8.63 -1.28 11.34
C GLN A 139 -9.28 -1.46 9.97
N LEU A 140 -8.91 -0.66 8.96
CA LEU A 140 -9.52 -0.70 7.61
C LEU A 140 -8.90 -1.79 6.73
N LEU A 141 -7.63 -2.04 6.87
CA LEU A 141 -6.80 -2.93 6.05
C LEU A 141 -5.76 -3.63 6.93
N PRO A 142 -6.18 -4.61 7.76
CA PRO A 142 -5.30 -5.32 8.66
C PRO A 142 -4.05 -5.86 7.96
N SER A 143 -2.89 -5.61 8.55
CA SER A 143 -1.59 -6.02 7.97
C SER A 143 -1.46 -7.53 7.81
N GLY A 144 -2.14 -8.31 8.65
CA GLY A 144 -2.26 -9.77 8.54
C GLY A 144 -2.97 -10.24 7.27
N LEU A 145 -3.78 -9.39 6.64
CA LEU A 145 -4.50 -9.67 5.39
C LEU A 145 -3.80 -9.13 4.15
N LYS A 146 -2.62 -8.54 4.29
CA LYS A 146 -1.88 -7.88 3.21
C LYS A 146 -1.72 -8.77 1.97
N ASP A 147 -1.34 -10.03 2.14
CA ASP A 147 -1.07 -10.96 1.05
C ASP A 147 -2.34 -11.37 0.29
N TYR A 148 -3.52 -11.17 0.90
CA TYR A 148 -4.82 -11.41 0.28
C TYR A 148 -5.36 -10.20 -0.48
N PHE A 149 -5.10 -8.99 0.03
CA PHE A 149 -5.45 -7.76 -0.68
C PHE A 149 -4.51 -7.46 -1.85
N PHE A 150 -3.23 -7.82 -1.72
CA PHE A 150 -2.19 -7.59 -2.71
C PHE A 150 -1.71 -8.90 -3.32
N PHE A 151 -2.63 -9.55 -3.98
CA PHE A 151 -2.43 -10.83 -4.62
C PHE A 151 -1.43 -10.74 -5.78
N ASP A 152 -0.33 -11.47 -5.68
CA ASP A 152 0.58 -11.72 -6.79
C ASP A 152 0.34 -13.14 -7.32
N GLY A 153 -0.35 -13.25 -8.47
CA GLY A 153 -0.72 -14.52 -9.06
C GLY A 153 0.46 -15.43 -9.39
N GLU A 154 1.62 -14.88 -9.71
CA GLU A 154 2.82 -15.66 -10.03
C GLU A 154 3.42 -16.29 -8.77
N SER A 155 3.56 -15.52 -7.71
CA SER A 155 4.11 -16.03 -6.45
C SER A 155 3.16 -17.01 -5.75
N MET A 156 1.86 -16.80 -5.86
CA MET A 156 0.89 -17.70 -5.24
C MET A 156 0.76 -19.03 -5.92
N ILE A 157 0.85 -19.11 -7.26
CA ILE A 157 0.89 -20.38 -7.98
C ILE A 157 2.14 -21.18 -7.58
N ALA A 158 3.28 -20.52 -7.41
CA ALA A 158 4.49 -21.15 -6.91
C ALA A 158 4.34 -21.64 -5.47
N ASP A 159 3.70 -20.87 -4.60
CA ASP A 159 3.45 -21.23 -3.20
C ASP A 159 2.38 -22.31 -3.03
N LEU A 160 1.33 -22.32 -3.85
CA LEU A 160 0.31 -23.39 -3.88
C LEU A 160 0.92 -24.72 -4.30
N ASN A 161 1.82 -24.71 -5.27
CA ASN A 161 2.53 -25.92 -5.72
C ASN A 161 3.56 -26.41 -4.68
N ALA A 162 4.11 -25.52 -3.85
CA ALA A 162 5.15 -25.85 -2.87
C ALA A 162 4.61 -26.23 -1.47
N LYS A 163 3.39 -25.82 -1.09
CA LYS A 163 2.93 -25.85 0.31
C LYS A 163 1.43 -26.19 0.51
N GLY A 164 0.89 -27.12 -0.25
CA GLY A 164 -0.55 -27.42 -0.35
C GLY A 164 -1.40 -27.43 0.95
N LYS A 165 -0.86 -27.84 2.11
CA LYS A 165 -1.63 -27.83 3.38
C LYS A 165 -1.55 -26.49 4.12
N ASP A 166 -0.39 -25.83 4.12
CA ASP A 166 -0.18 -24.55 4.81
C ASP A 166 -0.94 -23.40 4.14
N SER A 167 -1.17 -23.48 2.82
CA SER A 167 -1.93 -22.47 2.07
C SER A 167 -3.42 -22.50 2.42
N ALA A 168 -3.99 -23.67 2.63
CA ALA A 168 -5.39 -23.82 3.03
C ALA A 168 -5.63 -23.30 4.47
N ILE A 169 -4.68 -23.53 5.38
CA ILE A 169 -4.74 -23.02 6.75
C ILE A 169 -4.67 -21.48 6.75
N ARG A 170 -3.74 -20.89 6.02
CA ARG A 170 -3.62 -19.43 5.91
C ARG A 170 -4.85 -18.78 5.27
N LEU A 171 -5.42 -19.41 4.22
CA LEU A 171 -6.68 -18.93 3.64
C LEU A 171 -7.82 -18.97 4.63
N LYS A 172 -7.93 -20.06 5.42
CA LYS A 172 -8.90 -20.18 6.49
C LYS A 172 -8.71 -19.07 7.53
N GLU A 173 -7.51 -18.85 8.03
CA GLU A 173 -7.19 -17.80 9.00
C GLU A 173 -7.54 -16.41 8.47
N ALA A 174 -7.24 -16.13 7.19
CA ALA A 174 -7.61 -14.87 6.56
C ALA A 174 -9.12 -14.68 6.44
N LEU A 175 -9.86 -15.71 6.04
CA LEU A 175 -11.32 -15.66 6.00
C LEU A 175 -11.91 -15.44 7.39
N TYR A 176 -11.36 -16.07 8.41
CA TYR A 176 -11.79 -15.89 9.80
C TYR A 176 -11.58 -14.45 10.28
N LEU A 177 -10.43 -13.83 9.92
CA LEU A 177 -10.16 -12.43 10.21
C LEU A 177 -11.06 -11.48 9.41
N MET A 178 -11.26 -11.74 8.11
CA MET A 178 -12.11 -10.91 7.24
C MET A 178 -13.59 -10.92 7.68
N LEU A 179 -14.08 -12.04 8.18
CA LEU A 179 -15.46 -12.22 8.59
C LEU A 179 -15.65 -11.93 10.09
N ASP A 180 -14.60 -11.49 10.79
CA ASP A 180 -14.58 -11.26 12.25
C ASP A 180 -15.04 -12.49 13.06
N LEU A 181 -14.78 -13.68 12.50
CA LEU A 181 -15.17 -14.96 13.11
C LEU A 181 -14.26 -15.38 14.27
N SER A 182 -13.16 -14.67 14.49
CA SER A 182 -12.26 -14.91 15.64
C SER A 182 -12.95 -14.75 17.00
N ILE A 183 -14.06 -14.00 17.05
CA ILE A 183 -14.92 -13.89 18.23
C ILE A 183 -15.64 -15.21 18.51
N TYR A 184 -16.05 -15.94 17.47
CA TYR A 184 -16.75 -17.22 17.64
C TYR A 184 -15.85 -18.33 18.14
N ASP A 185 -14.59 -18.41 17.66
CA ASP A 185 -13.62 -19.39 18.18
C ASP A 185 -13.30 -19.14 19.65
N LYS A 186 -13.11 -17.88 20.05
CA LYS A 186 -12.93 -17.52 21.47
C LYS A 186 -14.17 -17.81 22.32
N ALA A 187 -15.37 -17.67 21.77
CA ALA A 187 -16.62 -18.01 22.47
C ALA A 187 -16.80 -19.53 22.65
N VAL A 188 -16.39 -20.31 21.64
CA VAL A 188 -16.42 -21.79 21.73
C VAL A 188 -15.43 -22.31 22.77
N ASP A 189 -14.21 -21.76 22.80
CA ASP A 189 -13.17 -22.10 23.79
C ASP A 189 -13.56 -21.70 25.23
N TYR A 190 -14.53 -20.77 25.39
CA TYR A 190 -15.00 -20.31 26.72
C TYR A 190 -16.19 -21.13 27.23
N ILE A 191 -16.86 -21.86 26.36
CA ILE A 191 -18.09 -22.66 26.68
C ILE A 191 -17.78 -24.17 26.79
N GLY A 192 -16.63 -24.61 26.26
CA GLY A 192 -16.12 -26.00 26.31
C GLY A 192 -15.24 -26.25 27.49
#